data_379661d58bbc3ec02f163cc9a5a23985
#
_entry.id   379661d58bbc3ec02f163cc9a5a23985
#
_cell.length_a   1.000
_cell.length_b   1.000
_cell.length_c   1.000
_cell.angle_alpha   90.00
_cell.angle_beta   90.00
_cell.angle_gamma   90.00
#
_symmetry.space_group_name_H-M   'P 1'
#
loop_
_entity.id
_entity.type
_entity.pdbx_description
1 polymer ?
#
loop_
_entity_poly.entity_id
_entity_poly.type
_entity_poly.pdbx_seq_one_letter_code
_entity_poly.pdbx_strand_id
1 'polypeptide(L)'
;MNIYLEAFSIFFKIGAFTIGGGYAMVPLIENEIVTKRNWIAKEDFIDLLAISQSAPGILAVNISIFIGYRLRGIRGSIITALGTILPSFLIILAIALFFHNFKDNTIVERIFKGIRPAVVALIAAPTFLSLIHISEPTRPEPIS
;
A
#
# COMPACT_ATOMS: atom_id res chain seq x y z
N MET A 1 27.62 -3.10 -1.81
CA MET A 1 26.65 -2.30 -1.04
C MET A 1 25.95 -3.22 -0.05
N ASN A 2 25.70 -2.78 1.16
CA ASN A 2 25.06 -3.65 2.16
C ASN A 2 23.61 -3.93 1.76
N ILE A 3 23.24 -5.19 1.58
CA ILE A 3 21.88 -5.60 1.13
C ILE A 3 20.75 -4.97 1.99
N TYR A 4 21.03 -4.71 3.26
CA TYR A 4 20.06 -4.05 4.14
C TYR A 4 19.78 -2.60 3.74
N LEU A 5 20.83 -1.83 3.41
CA LEU A 5 20.69 -0.45 2.96
C LEU A 5 20.01 -0.38 1.58
N GLU A 6 20.34 -1.34 0.74
CA GLU A 6 19.74 -1.42 -0.59
C GLU A 6 18.24 -1.77 -0.50
N ALA A 7 17.89 -2.78 0.26
CA ALA A 7 16.50 -3.15 0.51
C ALA A 7 15.72 -1.97 1.15
N PHE A 8 16.26 -1.34 2.17
CA PHE A 8 15.67 -0.15 2.78
C PHE A 8 15.40 0.95 1.74
N SER A 9 16.41 1.28 0.93
CA SER A 9 16.30 2.35 -0.09
C SER A 9 15.23 2.06 -1.14
N ILE A 10 15.10 0.80 -1.56
CA ILE A 10 14.09 0.37 -2.53
C ILE A 10 12.70 0.56 -1.95
N PHE A 11 12.45 -0.03 -0.79
CA PHE A 11 11.15 0.04 -0.14
C PHE A 11 10.80 1.46 0.29
N PHE A 12 11.79 2.25 0.68
CA PHE A 12 11.61 3.68 0.97
C PHE A 12 11.17 4.47 -0.27
N LYS A 13 11.83 4.27 -1.41
CA LYS A 13 11.44 4.91 -2.67
C LYS A 13 10.05 4.50 -3.11
N ILE A 14 9.73 3.21 -3.07
CA ILE A 14 8.42 2.71 -3.43
C ILE A 14 7.35 3.30 -2.49
N GLY A 15 7.58 3.30 -1.17
CA GLY A 15 6.67 3.89 -0.19
C GLY A 15 6.49 5.41 -0.34
N ALA A 16 7.53 6.14 -0.76
CA ALA A 16 7.47 7.59 -0.94
C ALA A 16 6.73 8.01 -2.22
N PHE A 17 6.91 7.28 -3.31
CA PHE A 17 6.46 7.71 -4.65
C PHE A 17 5.21 6.97 -5.14
N THR A 18 4.71 5.97 -4.41
CA THR A 18 3.50 5.27 -4.82
C THR A 18 2.26 5.96 -4.29
N ILE A 19 1.48 6.55 -5.19
CA ILE A 19 0.16 7.08 -4.91
C ILE A 19 -0.85 6.11 -5.49
N GLY A 20 -1.72 5.51 -4.65
CA GLY A 20 -2.73 4.56 -5.14
C GLY A 20 -2.97 3.34 -4.25
N GLY A 21 -2.34 3.29 -3.08
CA GLY A 21 -2.51 2.21 -2.10
C GLY A 21 -1.64 0.98 -2.33
N GLY A 22 -1.82 -0.02 -1.47
CA GLY A 22 -0.94 -1.21 -1.41
C GLY A 22 -0.86 -2.02 -2.70
N TYR A 23 -1.96 -2.14 -3.44
CA TYR A 23 -1.96 -2.86 -4.71
C TYR A 23 -1.14 -2.16 -5.81
N ALA A 24 -1.10 -0.84 -5.83
CA ALA A 24 -0.29 -0.09 -6.78
C ALA A 24 1.22 -0.29 -6.54
N MET A 25 1.62 -0.68 -5.34
CA MET A 25 3.02 -0.97 -5.00
C MET A 25 3.50 -2.33 -5.51
N VAL A 26 2.59 -3.31 -5.68
CA VAL A 26 2.95 -4.70 -6.06
C VAL A 26 3.78 -4.77 -7.33
N PRO A 27 3.36 -4.18 -8.47
CA PRO A 27 4.17 -4.24 -9.70
C PRO A 27 5.51 -3.50 -9.59
N LEU A 28 5.59 -2.47 -8.75
CA LEU A 28 6.85 -1.76 -8.52
C LEU A 28 7.82 -2.62 -7.70
N ILE A 29 7.32 -3.32 -6.68
CA ILE A 29 8.10 -4.25 -5.87
C ILE A 29 8.57 -5.42 -6.74
N GLU A 30 7.68 -6.04 -7.54
CA GLU A 30 8.03 -7.12 -8.47
C GLU A 30 9.16 -6.69 -9.41
N ASN A 31 9.01 -5.55 -10.06
CA ASN A 31 10.03 -5.03 -10.98
C ASN A 31 11.40 -4.82 -10.31
N GLU A 32 11.42 -4.28 -9.09
CA GLU A 32 12.68 -4.04 -8.37
C GLU A 32 13.33 -5.31 -7.83
N ILE A 33 12.54 -6.24 -7.29
CA ILE A 33 13.05 -7.41 -6.56
C ILE A 33 13.25 -8.61 -7.48
N VAL A 34 12.32 -8.86 -8.42
CA VAL A 34 12.36 -9.99 -9.34
C VAL A 34 13.14 -9.62 -10.61
N THR A 35 12.68 -8.57 -11.33
CA THR A 35 13.18 -8.28 -12.67
C THR A 35 14.58 -7.63 -12.66
N LYS A 36 14.78 -6.60 -11.83
CA LYS A 36 16.05 -5.85 -11.85
C LYS A 36 17.16 -6.50 -11.04
N ARG A 37 16.83 -7.10 -9.89
CA ARG A 37 17.84 -7.62 -8.95
C ARG A 37 17.90 -9.12 -8.88
N ASN A 38 16.89 -9.83 -9.36
CA ASN A 38 16.78 -11.29 -9.27
C ASN A 38 16.99 -11.80 -7.82
N TRP A 39 16.50 -11.04 -6.83
CA TRP A 39 16.64 -11.44 -5.43
C TRP A 39 15.71 -12.58 -5.06
N ILE A 40 14.56 -12.66 -5.73
CA ILE A 40 13.53 -13.68 -5.52
C ILE A 40 13.05 -14.14 -6.90
N ALA A 41 12.80 -15.44 -7.08
CA ALA A 41 12.19 -15.96 -8.30
C ALA A 41 10.73 -15.46 -8.43
N LYS A 42 10.23 -15.42 -9.66
CA LYS A 42 8.87 -14.91 -9.92
C LYS A 42 7.81 -15.76 -9.23
N GLU A 43 7.99 -17.07 -9.24
CA GLU A 43 7.11 -18.04 -8.59
C GLU A 43 7.04 -17.79 -7.07
N ASP A 44 8.20 -17.66 -6.43
CA ASP A 44 8.30 -17.34 -4.99
C ASP A 44 7.62 -15.99 -4.66
N PHE A 45 7.74 -15.00 -5.55
CA PHE A 45 7.09 -13.70 -5.37
C PHE A 45 5.58 -13.80 -5.40
N ILE A 46 5.01 -14.60 -6.31
CA ILE A 46 3.57 -14.85 -6.40
C ILE A 46 3.06 -15.54 -5.13
N ASP A 47 3.78 -16.51 -4.62
CA ASP A 47 3.44 -17.19 -3.36
C ASP A 47 3.45 -16.22 -2.17
N LEU A 48 4.48 -15.37 -2.06
CA LEU A 48 4.55 -14.35 -1.02
C LEU A 48 3.42 -13.32 -1.15
N LEU A 49 3.01 -12.98 -2.37
CA LEU A 49 1.89 -12.09 -2.60
C LEU A 49 0.57 -12.74 -2.13
N ALA A 50 0.33 -14.00 -2.45
CA ALA A 50 -0.85 -14.73 -2.01
C ALA A 50 -0.95 -14.81 -0.48
N ILE A 51 0.16 -15.14 0.19
CA ILE A 51 0.24 -15.14 1.66
C ILE A 51 -0.02 -13.73 2.22
N SER A 52 0.54 -12.70 1.59
CA SER A 52 0.37 -11.30 2.01
C SER A 52 -1.08 -10.82 1.92
N GLN A 53 -1.83 -11.31 0.94
CA GLN A 53 -3.26 -11.02 0.77
C GLN A 53 -4.13 -11.73 1.81
N SER A 54 -3.72 -12.90 2.26
CA SER A 54 -4.42 -13.67 3.29
C SER A 54 -4.16 -13.15 4.71
N ALA A 55 -3.06 -12.43 4.92
CA ALA A 55 -2.71 -11.88 6.21
C ALA A 55 -3.49 -10.58 6.48
N PRO A 56 -4.01 -10.39 7.72
CA PRO A 56 -4.68 -9.15 8.08
C PRO A 56 -3.68 -7.97 8.07
N GLY A 57 -4.11 -6.81 7.56
CA GLY A 57 -3.31 -5.61 7.56
C GLY A 57 -3.13 -4.97 6.18
N ILE A 58 -2.16 -4.07 6.08
CA ILE A 58 -1.86 -3.33 4.85
C ILE A 58 -1.01 -4.20 3.94
N LEU A 59 -1.53 -4.55 2.75
CA LEU A 59 -0.87 -5.44 1.78
C LEU A 59 0.58 -5.05 1.51
N ALA A 60 0.86 -3.76 1.29
CA ALA A 60 2.22 -3.28 0.99
C ALA A 60 3.20 -3.53 2.14
N VAL A 61 2.76 -3.42 3.38
CA VAL A 61 3.58 -3.72 4.56
C VAL A 61 3.77 -5.21 4.72
N ASN A 62 2.69 -6.00 4.56
CA ASN A 62 2.76 -7.46 4.65
C ASN A 62 3.75 -8.03 3.62
N ILE A 63 3.62 -7.65 2.34
CA ILE A 63 4.53 -8.14 1.30
C ILE A 63 5.99 -7.69 1.56
N SER A 64 6.21 -6.46 2.06
CA SER A 64 7.55 -6.00 2.41
C SER A 64 8.18 -6.81 3.53
N ILE A 65 7.40 -7.19 4.55
CA ILE A 65 7.82 -8.05 5.67
C ILE A 65 8.22 -9.42 5.16
N PHE A 66 7.38 -10.07 4.33
CA PHE A 66 7.66 -11.41 3.82
C PHE A 66 8.87 -11.44 2.88
N ILE A 67 9.00 -10.45 2.00
CA ILE A 67 10.20 -10.30 1.14
C ILE A 67 11.45 -10.10 2.02
N GLY A 68 11.39 -9.19 2.98
CA GLY A 68 12.50 -8.95 3.90
C GLY A 68 12.90 -10.19 4.67
N TYR A 69 11.92 -10.98 5.12
CA TYR A 69 12.15 -12.26 5.79
C TYR A 69 12.84 -13.27 4.87
N ARG A 70 12.38 -13.40 3.64
CA ARG A 70 12.97 -14.29 2.64
C ARG A 70 14.42 -13.92 2.32
N LEU A 71 14.75 -12.63 2.31
CA LEU A 71 16.10 -12.13 2.00
C LEU A 71 17.10 -12.32 3.16
N ARG A 72 16.72 -11.93 4.38
CA ARG A 72 17.64 -11.85 5.54
C ARG A 72 16.95 -12.11 6.90
N GLY A 73 15.88 -12.92 6.90
CA GLY A 73 15.15 -13.28 8.13
C GLY A 73 14.54 -12.06 8.83
N ILE A 74 14.37 -12.14 10.14
CA ILE A 74 13.70 -11.12 10.95
C ILE A 74 14.31 -9.72 10.78
N ARG A 75 15.62 -9.61 10.68
CA ARG A 75 16.32 -8.31 10.45
C ARG A 75 15.96 -7.71 9.10
N GLY A 76 15.85 -8.55 8.07
CA GLY A 76 15.38 -8.13 6.76
C GLY A 76 13.96 -7.60 6.81
N SER A 77 13.04 -8.30 7.47
CA SER A 77 11.64 -7.88 7.64
C SER A 77 11.51 -6.52 8.31
N ILE A 78 12.25 -6.28 9.39
CA ILE A 78 12.21 -4.99 10.10
C ILE A 78 12.66 -3.85 9.18
N ILE A 79 13.74 -4.07 8.44
CA ILE A 79 14.34 -3.04 7.57
C ILE A 79 13.42 -2.70 6.39
N THR A 80 12.83 -3.70 5.73
CA THR A 80 11.93 -3.47 4.61
C THR A 80 10.60 -2.87 5.06
N ALA A 81 10.05 -3.30 6.19
CA ALA A 81 8.85 -2.70 6.78
C ALA A 81 9.06 -1.24 7.15
N LEU A 82 10.17 -0.92 7.82
CA LEU A 82 10.53 0.47 8.12
C LEU A 82 10.71 1.29 6.84
N GLY A 83 11.37 0.73 5.83
CA GLY A 83 11.50 1.39 4.52
C GLY A 83 10.14 1.75 3.92
N THR A 84 9.17 0.86 3.98
CA THR A 84 7.82 1.08 3.44
C THR A 84 7.03 2.12 4.23
N ILE A 85 7.12 2.11 5.55
CA ILE A 85 6.30 2.94 6.46
C ILE A 85 6.87 4.34 6.65
N LEU A 86 8.19 4.46 6.79
CA LEU A 86 8.87 5.71 7.14
C LEU A 86 8.54 6.90 6.24
N PRO A 87 8.51 6.77 4.89
CA PRO A 87 8.20 7.90 4.03
C PRO A 87 6.83 8.50 4.34
N SER A 88 5.81 7.65 4.43
CA SER A 88 4.44 8.07 4.72
C SER A 88 4.34 8.73 6.11
N PHE A 89 5.00 8.14 7.11
CA PHE A 89 5.05 8.69 8.45
C PHE A 89 5.70 10.07 8.47
N LEU A 90 6.84 10.24 7.80
CA LEU A 90 7.56 11.52 7.75
C LEU A 90 6.76 12.60 7.00
N ILE A 91 6.09 12.24 5.91
CA ILE A 91 5.23 13.17 5.16
C ILE A 91 4.06 13.62 6.02
N ILE A 92 3.37 12.70 6.68
CA ILE A 92 2.23 13.02 7.56
C ILE A 92 2.70 13.88 8.73
N LEU A 93 3.84 13.55 9.34
CA LEU A 93 4.41 14.34 10.44
C LEU A 93 4.76 15.75 9.98
N ALA A 94 5.41 15.90 8.83
CA ALA A 94 5.73 17.20 8.27
C ALA A 94 4.47 18.04 8.01
N ILE A 95 3.45 17.43 7.39
CA ILE A 95 2.16 18.08 7.17
C ILE A 95 1.52 18.49 8.50
N ALA A 96 1.53 17.63 9.52
CA ALA A 96 0.94 17.93 10.82
C ALA A 96 1.62 19.10 11.52
N LEU A 97 2.96 19.18 11.47
CA LEU A 97 3.72 20.28 12.02
C LEU A 97 3.46 21.60 11.28
N PHE A 98 3.39 21.55 9.96
CA PHE A 98 3.05 22.73 9.15
C PHE A 98 1.60 23.15 9.35
N PHE A 99 0.68 22.19 9.47
CA PHE A 99 -0.75 22.44 9.59
C PHE A 99 -1.11 23.21 10.86
N HIS A 100 -0.35 23.03 11.93
CA HIS A 100 -0.55 23.78 13.18
C HIS A 100 -0.45 25.29 12.97
N ASN A 101 0.37 25.73 12.01
CA ASN A 101 0.55 27.16 11.69
C ASN A 101 -0.48 27.70 10.69
N PHE A 102 -1.20 26.81 9.99
CA PHE A 102 -2.13 27.17 8.91
C PHE A 102 -3.59 26.81 9.18
N LYS A 103 -3.90 26.25 10.36
CA LYS A 103 -5.27 25.81 10.71
C LYS A 103 -6.30 26.93 10.66
N ASP A 104 -5.86 28.20 10.91
CA ASP A 104 -6.72 29.38 10.92
C ASP A 104 -6.81 30.07 9.54
N ASN A 105 -6.22 29.47 8.50
CA ASN A 105 -6.27 30.02 7.15
C ASN A 105 -7.58 29.62 6.47
N THR A 106 -8.39 30.63 6.12
CA THR A 106 -9.69 30.47 5.47
C THR A 106 -9.64 29.67 4.15
N ILE A 107 -8.53 29.75 3.41
CA ILE A 107 -8.35 29.02 2.15
C ILE A 107 -8.21 27.53 2.43
N VAL A 108 -7.41 27.15 3.42
CA VAL A 108 -7.20 25.76 3.85
C VAL A 108 -8.51 25.16 4.34
N GLU A 109 -9.28 25.89 5.12
CA GLU A 109 -10.59 25.46 5.61
C GLU A 109 -11.59 25.19 4.46
N ARG A 110 -11.60 26.07 3.45
CA ARG A 110 -12.47 25.90 2.25
C ARG A 110 -12.08 24.67 1.44
N ILE A 111 -10.78 24.40 1.27
CA ILE A 111 -10.27 23.20 0.58
C ILE A 111 -10.75 21.94 1.30
N PHE A 112 -10.59 21.88 2.63
CA PHE A 112 -11.04 20.72 3.42
C PHE A 112 -12.56 20.55 3.38
N LYS A 113 -13.32 21.62 3.43
CA LYS A 113 -14.79 21.57 3.27
C LYS A 113 -15.20 21.00 1.90
N GLY A 114 -14.45 21.29 0.84
CA GLY A 114 -14.70 20.75 -0.49
C GLY A 114 -14.30 19.27 -0.64
N ILE A 115 -13.24 18.83 0.05
CA ILE A 115 -12.75 17.44 -0.03
C ILE A 115 -13.63 16.47 0.78
N ARG A 116 -14.18 16.89 1.92
CA ARG A 116 -15.00 16.02 2.79
C ARG A 116 -16.12 15.28 2.05
N PRO A 117 -16.99 15.93 1.26
CA PRO A 117 -18.06 15.22 0.55
C PRO A 117 -17.51 14.27 -0.53
N ALA A 118 -16.38 14.60 -1.16
CA ALA A 118 -15.74 13.72 -2.14
C ALA A 118 -15.21 12.43 -1.48
N VAL A 119 -14.61 12.52 -0.30
CA VAL A 119 -14.16 11.34 0.46
C VAL A 119 -15.35 10.46 0.87
N VAL A 120 -16.45 11.07 1.34
CA VAL A 120 -17.68 10.33 1.68
C VAL A 120 -18.22 9.60 0.44
N ALA A 121 -18.29 10.26 -0.71
CA ALA A 121 -18.76 9.66 -1.95
C ALA A 121 -17.86 8.48 -2.41
N LEU A 122 -16.53 8.62 -2.30
CA LEU A 122 -15.56 7.57 -2.64
C LEU A 122 -15.68 6.32 -1.74
N ILE A 123 -16.12 6.48 -0.50
CA ILE A 123 -16.35 5.36 0.42
C ILE A 123 -17.75 4.78 0.21
N ALA A 124 -18.76 5.62 0.03
CA ALA A 124 -20.14 5.19 -0.11
C ALA A 124 -20.38 4.44 -1.43
N ALA A 125 -19.84 4.92 -2.56
CA ALA A 125 -20.12 4.34 -3.86
C ALA A 125 -19.74 2.83 -3.95
N PRO A 126 -18.52 2.38 -3.61
CA PRO A 126 -18.19 0.96 -3.63
C PRO A 126 -18.98 0.15 -2.60
N THR A 127 -19.35 0.74 -1.46
CA THR A 127 -20.17 0.08 -0.44
C THR A 127 -21.57 -0.22 -0.99
N PHE A 128 -22.20 0.74 -1.64
CA PHE A 128 -23.50 0.54 -2.28
C PHE A 128 -23.44 -0.46 -3.43
N LEU A 129 -22.40 -0.41 -4.27
CA LEU A 129 -22.21 -1.37 -5.35
C LEU A 129 -22.00 -2.79 -4.82
N SER A 130 -21.26 -2.95 -3.73
CA SER A 130 -21.09 -4.25 -3.07
C SER A 130 -22.40 -4.80 -2.51
N LEU A 131 -23.21 -3.95 -1.89
CA LEU A 131 -24.52 -4.34 -1.37
C LEU A 131 -25.49 -4.76 -2.49
N ILE A 132 -25.50 -4.04 -3.60
CA ILE A 132 -26.34 -4.38 -4.77
C ILE A 132 -25.92 -5.74 -5.35
N HIS A 133 -24.61 -5.97 -5.47
CA HIS A 133 -24.09 -7.23 -6.01
C HIS A 133 -24.36 -8.44 -5.11
N ILE A 134 -24.37 -8.25 -3.79
CA ILE A 134 -24.74 -9.31 -2.82
C ILE A 134 -26.26 -9.59 -2.84
N SER A 135 -27.08 -8.59 -3.15
CA SER A 135 -28.54 -8.74 -3.20
C SER A 135 -29.09 -9.20 -4.55
N GLU A 136 -28.24 -9.30 -5.58
CA GLU A 136 -28.66 -9.85 -6.87
C GLU A 136 -28.77 -11.37 -6.77
N PRO A 137 -30.00 -11.95 -6.86
CA PRO A 137 -30.14 -13.40 -6.83
C PRO A 137 -29.45 -13.97 -8.07
N THR A 138 -28.52 -14.89 -7.85
CA THR A 138 -27.89 -15.68 -8.90
C THR A 138 -28.98 -16.26 -9.79
N ARG A 139 -29.16 -15.70 -10.99
CA ARG A 139 -30.02 -16.28 -12.02
C ARG A 139 -29.45 -17.65 -12.36
N PRO A 140 -30.22 -18.75 -12.18
CA PRO A 140 -29.75 -20.05 -12.66
C PRO A 140 -29.56 -19.94 -14.16
N GLU A 141 -28.36 -20.23 -14.65
CA GLU A 141 -28.12 -20.41 -16.09
C GLU A 141 -29.00 -21.55 -16.60
N PRO A 142 -29.76 -21.40 -17.71
CA PRO A 142 -30.50 -22.48 -18.27
C PRO A 142 -29.53 -23.55 -18.78
N ILE A 143 -29.61 -24.73 -18.18
CA ILE A 143 -28.89 -25.93 -18.65
C ILE A 143 -29.47 -26.30 -20.00
N SER A 144 -28.72 -26.04 -21.05
CA SER A 144 -28.98 -26.51 -22.41
C SER A 144 -28.30 -27.85 -22.68
#